data_34fa0276971be3bf09c2aa2efd3156c7
#
_entry.id   34fa0276971be3bf09c2aa2efd3156c7
#
_cell.length_a   1.000
_cell.length_b   1.000
_cell.length_c   1.000
_cell.angle_alpha   90.00
_cell.angle_beta   90.00
_cell.angle_gamma   90.00
#
_symmetry.space_group_name_H-M   'P 1'
#
loop_
_entity.id
_entity.type
_entity.pdbx_description
1 polymer ?
#
loop_
_entity_poly.entity_id
_entity_poly.type
_entity_poly.pdbx_seq_one_letter_code
_entity_poly.pdbx_strand_id
1 'polypeptide(L)'
;MVRLRIVILVYFVASLVLGAQKLDNLKCMFLGYPELEYDGFDRTEVLTEKNFNKTVFSEDSKSVVFFNDVEEDDPELDQYECFMQLSAQIMTKRGYTFFTVNTTKEVKLRKQEGVDKGEDTIHVYKDGFKIEYNGVRDPETFVSWMMDIPDDPVTIINDEHDLEEFEDLEDDTVRVIGYFEPGSAALKEYEEAAEDFMGEIEFFAVVTSKWARKVGLKRIGEIQMLRPFEEDPIYAPSSADTEEEIEDWVEKHREPVMQKLTLENYFNVWKDPEDDERMILAFVDEETREGRAMKKLLDKIADENSEHAGTLEIVLIDPDEFPLMVDVWEEMFGIDIEEGPQIGLVDISEKEGIWFDISQINLDDPKKHSDSNFEVLQTWIDQIMSGSITLEDDDDDDEPEPTTPPTPVKGKKGKKEL
;
A
#
# COMPACT_ATOMS: atom_id res chain seq x y z
N MET A 1 -8.70 16.81 16.61
CA MET A 1 -7.70 15.74 16.53
C MET A 1 -6.89 15.76 15.23
N VAL A 2 -7.46 16.19 14.09
CA VAL A 2 -6.83 16.27 12.77
C VAL A 2 -5.56 17.17 12.71
N ARG A 3 -5.53 18.29 13.42
CA ARG A 3 -4.39 19.24 13.37
C ARG A 3 -3.06 18.75 13.98
N LEU A 4 -3.04 17.62 14.66
CA LEU A 4 -1.84 17.12 15.34
C LEU A 4 -1.08 16.07 14.51
N ARG A 5 -1.75 15.37 13.59
CA ARG A 5 -1.12 14.39 12.66
C ARG A 5 -0.15 15.04 11.66
N ILE A 6 -0.29 16.35 11.46
CA ILE A 6 0.38 17.16 10.43
C ILE A 6 1.90 17.30 10.62
N VAL A 7 2.44 17.22 11.82
CA VAL A 7 3.81 17.69 12.09
C VAL A 7 4.90 16.64 11.84
N ILE A 8 4.61 15.34 11.91
CA ILE A 8 5.63 14.28 11.70
C ILE A 8 5.87 13.99 10.22
N LEU A 9 4.84 13.95 9.38
CA LEU A 9 5.03 13.80 7.94
C LEU A 9 5.89 14.96 7.37
N VAL A 10 5.77 16.19 7.91
CA VAL A 10 6.63 17.35 7.51
C VAL A 10 8.12 17.04 7.63
N TYR A 11 8.54 16.30 8.66
CA TYR A 11 9.95 15.98 8.82
C TYR A 11 10.39 14.89 7.83
N PHE A 12 9.54 13.95 7.49
CA PHE A 12 9.86 12.88 6.54
C PHE A 12 9.97 13.40 5.09
N VAL A 13 9.04 14.23 4.66
CA VAL A 13 9.03 14.83 3.30
C VAL A 13 10.02 16.01 3.19
N ALA A 14 10.19 16.81 4.25
CA ALA A 14 11.17 17.90 4.24
C ALA A 14 12.63 17.40 4.18
N SER A 15 12.91 16.16 4.57
CA SER A 15 14.25 15.56 4.43
C SER A 15 14.53 15.12 3.00
N LEU A 16 13.53 14.75 2.24
CA LEU A 16 13.65 14.41 0.81
C LEU A 16 13.82 15.64 -0.10
N VAL A 17 13.23 16.79 0.30
CA VAL A 17 13.23 18.03 -0.53
C VAL A 17 14.30 19.04 -0.11
N LEU A 18 14.68 19.08 1.16
CA LEU A 18 15.64 20.06 1.70
C LEU A 18 16.95 19.37 2.08
N GLY A 19 17.81 19.05 1.13
CA GLY A 19 19.14 18.49 1.36
C GLY A 19 19.70 18.70 2.77
N ALA A 20 19.70 17.63 3.57
CA ALA A 20 20.35 17.38 4.85
C ALA A 20 20.87 18.63 5.60
N GLN A 21 20.01 19.32 6.32
CA GLN A 21 20.47 20.03 7.52
C GLN A 21 20.57 18.99 8.63
N LYS A 22 21.80 18.76 9.11
CA LYS A 22 22.09 17.96 10.29
C LYS A 22 21.21 18.46 11.44
N LEU A 23 20.21 17.66 11.78
CA LEU A 23 19.29 17.96 12.89
C LEU A 23 19.99 17.56 14.19
N ASP A 24 20.97 18.38 14.62
CA ASP A 24 21.78 18.17 15.81
C ASP A 24 20.98 18.15 17.14
N ASN A 25 19.63 18.13 17.08
CA ASN A 25 18.74 17.99 18.25
C ASN A 25 17.34 17.56 17.83
N LEU A 26 17.18 16.49 17.05
CA LEU A 26 15.88 15.88 16.88
C LEU A 26 15.44 15.34 18.25
N LYS A 27 14.53 16.06 18.89
CA LYS A 27 13.77 15.47 19.97
C LYS A 27 12.83 14.47 19.35
N CYS A 28 13.14 13.20 19.53
CA CYS A 28 12.21 12.13 19.19
C CYS A 28 10.90 12.38 19.97
N MET A 29 9.84 12.72 19.27
CA MET A 29 8.54 12.99 19.85
C MET A 29 7.51 12.11 19.17
N PHE A 30 6.67 11.49 19.98
CA PHE A 30 5.51 10.76 19.50
C PHE A 30 4.29 11.70 19.55
N LEU A 31 3.71 12.05 18.40
CA LEU A 31 2.72 13.12 18.32
C LEU A 31 1.33 12.73 18.80
N GLY A 32 0.95 11.47 18.71
CA GLY A 32 -0.28 10.94 19.33
C GLY A 32 -0.23 11.04 20.86
N TYR A 33 1.00 11.15 21.40
CA TYR A 33 1.27 11.37 22.81
C TYR A 33 2.27 12.52 22.96
N PRO A 34 1.85 13.78 22.81
CA PRO A 34 2.75 14.94 22.77
C PRO A 34 3.57 15.15 24.05
N GLU A 35 3.24 14.46 25.14
CA GLU A 35 3.97 14.45 26.40
C GLU A 35 5.02 13.30 26.45
N LEU A 36 5.03 12.40 25.46
CA LEU A 36 5.98 11.30 25.40
C LEU A 36 7.27 11.77 24.70
N GLU A 37 8.25 12.09 25.50
CA GLU A 37 9.62 12.32 25.01
C GLU A 37 10.40 11.00 25.05
N TYR A 38 11.34 10.82 24.11
CA TYR A 38 12.30 9.72 24.16
C TYR A 38 13.12 9.81 25.44
N ASP A 39 13.11 8.75 26.22
CA ASP A 39 13.73 8.72 27.54
C ASP A 39 15.24 8.46 27.54
N GLY A 40 15.85 8.29 26.36
CA GLY A 40 17.29 8.10 26.18
C GLY A 40 17.79 6.67 26.43
N PHE A 41 16.88 5.70 26.66
CA PHE A 41 17.27 4.29 26.81
C PHE A 41 17.21 3.58 25.47
N ASP A 42 18.35 3.05 25.02
CA ASP A 42 18.42 2.18 23.85
C ASP A 42 17.67 0.86 24.13
N ARG A 43 16.68 0.55 23.28
CA ARG A 43 15.81 -0.65 23.35
C ARG A 43 15.97 -1.56 22.15
N THR A 44 16.89 -1.23 21.25
CA THR A 44 17.13 -2.03 20.06
C THR A 44 18.40 -2.87 20.24
N GLU A 45 18.34 -4.12 19.79
CA GLU A 45 19.49 -5.02 19.78
C GLU A 45 19.81 -5.45 18.35
N VAL A 46 21.10 -5.67 18.06
CA VAL A 46 21.53 -6.11 16.72
C VAL A 46 21.42 -7.63 16.62
N LEU A 47 20.71 -8.11 15.59
CA LEU A 47 20.66 -9.52 15.23
C LEU A 47 21.61 -9.84 14.07
N THR A 48 22.06 -11.09 14.08
CA THR A 48 22.92 -11.70 13.06
C THR A 48 22.37 -13.08 12.71
N GLU A 49 22.79 -13.69 11.59
CA GLU A 49 22.43 -15.07 11.23
C GLU A 49 22.60 -16.06 12.39
N LYS A 50 23.57 -15.82 13.30
CA LYS A 50 23.90 -16.76 14.38
C LYS A 50 22.89 -16.79 15.53
N ASN A 51 22.25 -15.66 15.83
CA ASN A 51 21.34 -15.53 16.97
C ASN A 51 19.88 -15.32 16.57
N PHE A 52 19.59 -15.00 15.32
CA PHE A 52 18.26 -14.64 14.81
C PHE A 52 17.20 -15.70 15.18
N ASN A 53 17.29 -16.90 14.66
CA ASN A 53 16.28 -17.94 14.89
C ASN A 53 16.05 -18.25 16.37
N LYS A 54 17.15 -18.27 17.15
CA LYS A 54 17.03 -18.54 18.58
C LYS A 54 16.35 -17.43 19.35
N THR A 55 16.48 -16.19 18.89
CA THR A 55 15.93 -15.01 19.57
C THR A 55 14.50 -14.77 19.12
N VAL A 56 14.26 -14.75 17.81
CA VAL A 56 12.98 -14.38 17.20
C VAL A 56 11.94 -15.48 17.37
N PHE A 57 12.32 -16.75 17.18
CA PHE A 57 11.41 -17.90 17.31
C PHE A 57 11.53 -18.63 18.66
N SER A 58 11.84 -17.89 19.74
CA SER A 58 11.74 -18.46 21.07
C SER A 58 10.27 -18.53 21.52
N GLU A 59 9.95 -19.47 22.42
CA GLU A 59 8.60 -19.65 22.97
C GLU A 59 8.10 -18.33 23.60
N ASP A 60 6.90 -17.91 23.28
CA ASP A 60 6.25 -16.66 23.69
C ASP A 60 7.00 -15.37 23.26
N SER A 61 7.87 -15.43 22.25
CA SER A 61 8.57 -14.22 21.78
C SER A 61 7.66 -13.35 20.90
N LYS A 62 7.69 -12.04 21.19
CA LYS A 62 7.13 -11.01 20.32
C LYS A 62 8.27 -10.10 19.91
N SER A 63 8.65 -10.11 18.63
CA SER A 63 9.83 -9.43 18.13
C SER A 63 9.50 -8.51 16.97
N VAL A 64 10.07 -7.32 16.97
CA VAL A 64 10.07 -6.41 15.83
C VAL A 64 11.48 -6.38 15.28
N VAL A 65 11.65 -6.67 14.02
CA VAL A 65 12.96 -6.69 13.35
C VAL A 65 12.96 -5.72 12.19
N PHE A 66 13.80 -4.71 12.27
CA PHE A 66 14.04 -3.78 11.18
C PHE A 66 15.25 -4.24 10.37
N PHE A 67 15.01 -4.69 9.15
CA PHE A 67 16.02 -5.01 8.16
C PHE A 67 16.36 -3.75 7.40
N ASN A 68 17.60 -3.28 7.48
CA ASN A 68 18.04 -2.06 6.82
C ASN A 68 19.48 -2.17 6.33
N ASP A 69 19.84 -1.35 5.35
CA ASP A 69 21.22 -1.21 4.87
C ASP A 69 21.86 0.13 5.24
N VAL A 70 21.23 0.88 6.13
CA VAL A 70 21.64 2.21 6.59
C VAL A 70 23.05 2.14 7.19
N GLU A 71 23.96 2.99 6.72
CA GLU A 71 25.33 3.10 7.22
C GLU A 71 25.38 4.09 8.40
N GLU A 72 26.44 3.99 9.23
CA GLU A 72 26.59 4.83 10.45
C GLU A 72 26.69 6.34 10.17
N ASP A 73 26.98 6.75 8.93
CA ASP A 73 27.06 8.14 8.47
C ASP A 73 25.87 8.57 7.60
N ASP A 74 24.83 7.75 7.50
CA ASP A 74 23.61 8.08 6.78
C ASP A 74 22.83 9.18 7.50
N PRO A 75 22.41 10.24 6.80
CA PRO A 75 21.63 11.32 7.42
C PRO A 75 20.22 10.89 7.88
N GLU A 76 19.70 9.79 7.37
CA GLU A 76 18.39 9.24 7.75
C GLU A 76 18.46 8.34 9.00
N LEU A 77 19.66 7.94 9.42
CA LEU A 77 19.86 7.06 10.59
C LEU A 77 19.14 7.57 11.84
N ASP A 78 19.27 8.87 12.15
CA ASP A 78 18.64 9.50 13.31
C ASP A 78 17.10 9.37 13.28
N GLN A 79 16.48 9.36 12.09
CA GLN A 79 15.02 9.20 11.92
C GLN A 79 14.59 7.76 12.18
N TYR A 80 15.32 6.79 11.62
CA TYR A 80 15.07 5.38 11.85
C TYR A 80 15.28 4.99 13.31
N GLU A 81 16.33 5.52 13.95
CA GLU A 81 16.54 5.33 15.37
C GLU A 81 15.39 5.92 16.19
N CYS A 82 14.93 7.13 15.90
CA CYS A 82 13.79 7.74 16.56
C CYS A 82 12.53 6.88 16.43
N PHE A 83 12.20 6.47 15.21
CA PHE A 83 11.05 5.62 14.93
C PHE A 83 11.09 4.32 15.76
N MET A 84 12.20 3.58 15.70
CA MET A 84 12.36 2.32 16.40
C MET A 84 12.37 2.50 17.94
N GLN A 85 13.07 3.50 18.45
CA GLN A 85 13.19 3.74 19.90
C GLN A 85 11.88 4.18 20.54
N LEU A 86 11.11 5.06 19.89
CA LEU A 86 9.81 5.49 20.39
C LEU A 86 8.76 4.38 20.33
N SER A 87 8.72 3.63 19.24
CA SER A 87 7.86 2.45 19.11
C SER A 87 8.21 1.41 20.18
N ALA A 88 9.52 1.14 20.40
CA ALA A 88 9.99 0.24 21.43
C ALA A 88 9.65 0.73 22.85
N GLN A 89 9.73 2.03 23.11
CA GLN A 89 9.38 2.62 24.42
C GLN A 89 7.93 2.35 24.84
N ILE A 90 7.04 2.23 23.84
CA ILE A 90 5.62 1.91 24.06
C ILE A 90 5.42 0.40 24.12
N MET A 91 5.91 -0.31 23.12
CA MET A 91 5.55 -1.71 22.86
C MET A 91 6.33 -2.72 23.72
N THR A 92 7.48 -2.35 24.31
CA THR A 92 8.16 -3.20 25.30
C THR A 92 7.30 -3.46 26.55
N LYS A 93 6.41 -2.55 26.91
CA LYS A 93 5.43 -2.75 27.98
C LYS A 93 4.38 -3.81 27.66
N ARG A 94 4.23 -4.16 26.38
CA ARG A 94 3.34 -5.19 25.84
C ARG A 94 4.07 -6.49 25.50
N GLY A 95 5.37 -6.57 25.87
CA GLY A 95 6.17 -7.78 25.69
C GLY A 95 6.94 -7.87 24.38
N TYR A 96 6.90 -6.85 23.52
CA TYR A 96 7.70 -6.81 22.29
C TYR A 96 9.14 -6.44 22.56
N THR A 97 10.07 -7.08 21.85
CA THR A 97 11.50 -6.74 21.82
C THR A 97 11.89 -6.28 20.43
N PHE A 98 12.68 -5.23 20.33
CA PHE A 98 13.03 -4.58 19.09
C PHE A 98 14.47 -4.88 18.67
N PHE A 99 14.65 -5.18 17.40
CA PHE A 99 15.92 -5.59 16.82
C PHE A 99 16.19 -4.88 15.49
N THR A 100 17.48 -4.82 15.14
CA THR A 100 17.93 -4.38 13.82
C THR A 100 18.80 -5.45 13.16
N VAL A 101 18.70 -5.58 11.85
CA VAL A 101 19.55 -6.44 11.01
C VAL A 101 20.14 -5.61 9.90
N ASN A 102 21.47 -5.54 9.81
CA ASN A 102 22.12 -4.88 8.69
C ASN A 102 22.13 -5.82 7.46
N THR A 103 21.36 -5.49 6.44
CA THR A 103 21.12 -6.33 5.23
C THR A 103 22.35 -6.47 4.34
N THR A 104 23.29 -5.51 4.39
CA THR A 104 24.57 -5.59 3.65
C THR A 104 25.58 -6.50 4.32
N LYS A 105 25.53 -6.63 5.65
CA LYS A 105 26.42 -7.53 6.44
C LYS A 105 25.84 -8.94 6.55
N GLU A 106 24.54 -9.07 6.74
CA GLU A 106 23.83 -10.34 6.99
C GLU A 106 23.07 -10.84 5.73
N VAL A 107 23.75 -10.84 4.58
CA VAL A 107 23.17 -11.16 3.23
C VAL A 107 22.40 -12.47 3.19
N LYS A 108 22.84 -13.49 3.95
CA LYS A 108 22.20 -14.80 3.95
C LYS A 108 20.89 -14.75 4.75
N LEU A 109 20.89 -14.09 5.88
CA LEU A 109 19.70 -13.86 6.70
C LEU A 109 18.68 -13.02 5.92
N ARG A 110 19.13 -11.93 5.29
CA ARG A 110 18.29 -11.11 4.42
C ARG A 110 17.51 -11.94 3.38
N LYS A 111 18.23 -12.83 2.64
CA LYS A 111 17.60 -13.71 1.65
C LYS A 111 16.66 -14.76 2.26
N GLN A 112 16.98 -15.24 3.46
CA GLN A 112 16.15 -16.21 4.18
C GLN A 112 14.82 -15.59 4.58
N GLU A 113 14.83 -14.31 4.96
CA GLU A 113 13.65 -13.57 5.40
C GLU A 113 12.89 -12.90 4.24
N GLY A 114 13.32 -13.07 2.99
CA GLY A 114 12.62 -12.55 1.82
C GLY A 114 12.84 -11.06 1.55
N VAL A 115 13.80 -10.42 2.24
CA VAL A 115 14.06 -8.99 2.09
C VAL A 115 14.91 -8.73 0.84
N ASP A 116 14.51 -7.83 -0.03
CA ASP A 116 15.21 -7.47 -1.23
C ASP A 116 16.44 -6.59 -0.98
N LYS A 117 17.34 -6.54 -1.96
CA LYS A 117 18.58 -5.80 -1.80
C LYS A 117 18.33 -4.30 -1.99
N GLY A 118 18.66 -3.52 -1.00
CA GLY A 118 18.48 -2.06 -1.01
C GLY A 118 17.12 -1.63 -0.51
N GLU A 119 16.31 -2.57 -0.05
CA GLU A 119 15.03 -2.30 0.59
C GLU A 119 15.15 -2.41 2.11
N ASP A 120 14.44 -1.50 2.76
CA ASP A 120 14.28 -1.46 4.20
C ASP A 120 12.91 -2.05 4.56
N THR A 121 12.90 -3.15 5.32
CA THR A 121 11.70 -3.90 5.65
C THR A 121 11.53 -4.07 7.15
N ILE A 122 10.32 -3.99 7.66
CA ILE A 122 10.01 -4.23 9.07
C ILE A 122 9.15 -5.49 9.16
N HIS A 123 9.69 -6.51 9.84
CA HIS A 123 8.92 -7.70 10.17
C HIS A 123 8.56 -7.71 11.66
N VAL A 124 7.30 -8.00 11.94
CA VAL A 124 6.81 -8.30 13.28
C VAL A 124 6.62 -9.81 13.40
N TYR A 125 7.25 -10.40 14.40
CA TYR A 125 7.11 -11.81 14.73
C TYR A 125 6.29 -11.93 16.01
N LYS A 126 5.11 -12.54 15.90
CA LYS A 126 4.16 -12.71 16.99
C LYS A 126 3.64 -14.13 16.97
N ASP A 127 3.80 -14.84 18.09
CA ASP A 127 3.30 -16.21 18.29
C ASP A 127 3.71 -17.24 17.20
N GLY A 128 4.84 -16.99 16.54
CA GLY A 128 5.39 -17.80 15.46
C GLY A 128 5.12 -17.26 14.05
N PHE A 129 4.18 -16.34 13.91
CA PHE A 129 3.84 -15.70 12.64
C PHE A 129 4.83 -14.59 12.29
N LYS A 130 5.12 -14.46 11.00
CA LYS A 130 5.90 -13.35 10.43
C LYS A 130 4.96 -12.42 9.68
N ILE A 131 4.87 -11.17 10.10
CA ILE A 131 3.98 -10.16 9.55
C ILE A 131 4.83 -9.01 9.07
N GLU A 132 4.68 -8.61 7.81
CA GLU A 132 5.38 -7.48 7.23
C GLU A 132 4.59 -6.18 7.44
N TYR A 133 5.30 -5.09 7.74
CA TYR A 133 4.71 -3.78 7.89
C TYR A 133 5.00 -2.90 6.66
N ASN A 134 3.96 -2.50 5.96
CA ASN A 134 4.01 -1.74 4.72
C ASN A 134 3.54 -0.28 4.86
N GLY A 135 3.31 0.17 6.10
CA GLY A 135 2.88 1.54 6.39
C GLY A 135 4.03 2.53 6.55
N VAL A 136 3.67 3.80 6.67
CA VAL A 136 4.64 4.88 6.89
C VAL A 136 5.43 4.64 8.19
N ARG A 137 6.73 4.97 8.17
CA ARG A 137 7.63 4.77 9.32
C ARG A 137 7.47 5.89 10.35
N ASP A 138 6.27 6.02 10.83
CA ASP A 138 5.83 6.89 11.90
C ASP A 138 5.45 6.06 13.14
N PRO A 139 5.96 6.41 14.35
CA PRO A 139 5.69 5.63 15.56
C PRO A 139 4.21 5.52 15.92
N GLU A 140 3.38 6.52 15.62
CA GLU A 140 1.94 6.49 15.92
C GLU A 140 1.23 5.45 15.06
N THR A 141 1.43 5.53 13.74
CA THR A 141 0.84 4.61 12.78
C THR A 141 1.30 3.17 13.04
N PHE A 142 2.61 2.96 13.21
CA PHE A 142 3.17 1.63 13.46
C PHE A 142 2.66 1.00 14.77
N VAL A 143 2.61 1.77 15.84
CA VAL A 143 2.11 1.27 17.14
C VAL A 143 0.60 0.98 17.07
N SER A 144 -0.19 1.81 16.37
CA SER A 144 -1.61 1.56 16.14
C SER A 144 -1.79 0.23 15.41
N TRP A 145 -1.16 0.09 14.26
CA TRP A 145 -1.19 -1.14 13.48
C TRP A 145 -0.74 -2.38 14.28
N MET A 146 0.36 -2.28 15.05
CA MET A 146 0.78 -3.40 15.92
C MET A 146 -0.25 -3.78 16.99
N MET A 147 -1.09 -2.83 17.42
CA MET A 147 -2.14 -3.12 18.40
C MET A 147 -3.36 -3.79 17.77
N ASP A 148 -3.56 -3.59 16.47
CA ASP A 148 -4.67 -4.13 15.70
C ASP A 148 -4.36 -5.51 15.08
N ILE A 149 -3.08 -5.97 15.12
CA ILE A 149 -2.73 -7.34 14.72
C ILE A 149 -3.50 -8.35 15.58
N PRO A 150 -4.34 -9.21 14.99
CA PRO A 150 -5.12 -10.21 15.72
C PRO A 150 -4.21 -11.23 16.42
N ASP A 151 -4.74 -11.88 17.47
CA ASP A 151 -4.01 -12.95 18.17
C ASP A 151 -4.07 -14.27 17.38
N ASP A 152 -5.17 -14.53 16.69
CA ASP A 152 -5.39 -15.71 15.85
C ASP A 152 -5.54 -15.27 14.37
N PRO A 153 -5.04 -16.04 13.40
CA PRO A 153 -5.13 -15.69 11.98
C PRO A 153 -6.58 -15.69 11.44
N VAL A 154 -7.50 -16.36 12.11
CA VAL A 154 -8.92 -16.45 11.70
C VAL A 154 -9.86 -16.11 12.85
N THR A 155 -10.70 -15.11 12.66
CA THR A 155 -11.77 -14.78 13.60
C THR A 155 -12.98 -15.67 13.38
N ILE A 156 -13.35 -16.48 14.39
CA ILE A 156 -14.54 -17.35 14.34
C ILE A 156 -15.78 -16.58 14.78
N ILE A 157 -16.72 -16.36 13.88
CA ILE A 157 -17.99 -15.67 14.18
C ILE A 157 -18.89 -16.60 15.01
N ASN A 158 -19.00 -16.30 16.30
CA ASN A 158 -19.76 -17.07 17.27
C ASN A 158 -20.99 -16.33 17.83
N ASP A 159 -20.97 -15.01 17.80
CA ASP A 159 -22.04 -14.16 18.33
C ASP A 159 -22.32 -12.94 17.43
N GLU A 160 -23.17 -12.01 17.89
CA GLU A 160 -23.54 -10.82 17.12
C GLU A 160 -22.40 -9.77 17.11
N HIS A 161 -21.52 -9.79 18.11
CA HIS A 161 -20.39 -8.86 18.16
C HIS A 161 -19.37 -9.23 17.09
N ASP A 162 -19.00 -10.52 17.00
CA ASP A 162 -18.08 -10.99 15.95
C ASP A 162 -18.65 -10.73 14.54
N LEU A 163 -19.99 -10.83 14.40
CA LEU A 163 -20.66 -10.51 13.14
C LEU A 163 -20.62 -8.99 12.84
N GLU A 164 -20.86 -8.14 13.84
CA GLU A 164 -20.76 -6.70 13.71
C GLU A 164 -19.32 -6.30 13.32
N GLU A 165 -18.31 -6.91 13.92
CA GLU A 165 -16.91 -6.71 13.55
C GLU A 165 -16.64 -7.07 12.08
N PHE A 166 -17.18 -8.20 11.60
CA PHE A 166 -17.09 -8.57 10.19
C PHE A 166 -17.86 -7.61 9.26
N GLU A 167 -19.01 -7.09 9.67
CA GLU A 167 -19.85 -6.18 8.86
C GLU A 167 -19.34 -4.73 8.90
N ASP A 168 -18.74 -4.30 10.02
CA ASP A 168 -18.28 -2.92 10.27
C ASP A 168 -16.83 -2.68 9.84
N LEU A 169 -16.13 -3.66 9.26
CA LEU A 169 -14.81 -3.43 8.67
C LEU A 169 -14.89 -2.30 7.65
N GLU A 170 -13.89 -1.45 7.65
CA GLU A 170 -13.82 -0.31 6.74
C GLU A 170 -13.95 -0.77 5.29
N ASP A 171 -14.60 0.05 4.45
CA ASP A 171 -14.90 -0.29 3.05
C ASP A 171 -13.63 -0.51 2.19
N ASP A 172 -12.44 -0.27 2.73
CA ASP A 172 -11.15 -0.41 2.06
C ASP A 172 -10.41 -1.73 2.40
N THR A 173 -11.01 -2.61 3.20
CA THR A 173 -10.37 -3.84 3.67
C THR A 173 -10.83 -5.08 2.89
N VAL A 174 -9.86 -5.84 2.36
CA VAL A 174 -10.13 -7.16 1.78
C VAL A 174 -10.43 -8.17 2.88
N ARG A 175 -11.54 -8.91 2.75
CA ARG A 175 -12.00 -9.90 3.71
C ARG A 175 -12.20 -11.25 3.07
N VAL A 176 -11.78 -12.32 3.75
CA VAL A 176 -12.05 -13.70 3.34
C VAL A 176 -12.89 -14.37 4.42
N ILE A 177 -13.96 -15.05 4.05
CA ILE A 177 -14.80 -15.78 4.99
C ILE A 177 -15.15 -17.19 4.50
N GLY A 178 -14.98 -18.18 5.37
CA GLY A 178 -15.25 -19.57 5.06
C GLY A 178 -16.30 -20.22 5.98
N TYR A 179 -17.00 -21.26 5.49
CA TYR A 179 -17.93 -22.06 6.28
C TYR A 179 -17.41 -23.48 6.46
N PHE A 180 -17.13 -23.86 7.69
CA PHE A 180 -16.49 -25.15 8.02
C PHE A 180 -17.22 -25.90 9.12
N GLU A 181 -16.97 -27.23 9.22
CA GLU A 181 -17.29 -27.99 10.41
C GLU A 181 -16.31 -27.67 11.54
N PRO A 182 -16.76 -27.51 12.78
CA PRO A 182 -15.88 -27.20 13.90
C PRO A 182 -14.76 -28.23 14.05
N GLY A 183 -13.49 -27.75 14.06
CA GLY A 183 -12.29 -28.57 14.22
C GLY A 183 -12.05 -29.57 13.08
N SER A 184 -12.61 -29.32 11.90
CA SER A 184 -12.33 -30.09 10.68
C SER A 184 -10.91 -29.86 10.16
N ALA A 185 -10.42 -30.80 9.35
CA ALA A 185 -9.14 -30.64 8.65
C ALA A 185 -9.18 -29.43 7.70
N ALA A 186 -10.31 -29.21 7.02
CA ALA A 186 -10.44 -28.07 6.10
C ALA A 186 -10.41 -26.71 6.82
N LEU A 187 -10.93 -26.61 8.06
CA LEU A 187 -10.77 -25.39 8.87
C LEU A 187 -9.30 -25.16 9.22
N LYS A 188 -8.57 -26.24 9.53
CA LYS A 188 -7.14 -26.14 9.86
C LYS A 188 -6.29 -25.69 8.66
N GLU A 189 -6.51 -26.23 7.48
CA GLU A 189 -5.85 -25.79 6.24
C GLU A 189 -6.17 -24.30 5.95
N TYR A 190 -7.40 -23.89 6.23
CA TYR A 190 -7.82 -22.49 6.09
C TYR A 190 -7.15 -21.55 7.12
N GLU A 191 -7.00 -22.02 8.37
CA GLU A 191 -6.27 -21.30 9.43
C GLU A 191 -4.78 -21.20 9.07
N GLU A 192 -4.17 -22.27 8.56
CA GLU A 192 -2.77 -22.29 8.12
C GLU A 192 -2.54 -21.31 6.93
N ALA A 193 -3.42 -21.32 5.92
CA ALA A 193 -3.35 -20.36 4.81
C ALA A 193 -3.51 -18.90 5.26
N ALA A 194 -4.38 -18.63 6.25
CA ALA A 194 -4.59 -17.29 6.76
C ALA A 194 -3.36 -16.70 7.49
N GLU A 195 -2.43 -17.56 7.96
CA GLU A 195 -1.21 -17.12 8.64
C GLU A 195 -0.31 -16.26 7.74
N ASP A 196 -0.25 -16.55 6.44
CA ASP A 196 0.60 -15.84 5.48
C ASP A 196 0.06 -14.45 5.10
N PHE A 197 -1.23 -14.18 5.40
CA PHE A 197 -1.88 -12.90 5.08
C PHE A 197 -2.19 -12.04 6.31
N MET A 198 -1.68 -12.42 7.48
CA MET A 198 -1.91 -11.65 8.71
C MET A 198 -1.40 -10.20 8.58
N GLY A 199 -2.26 -9.26 8.96
CA GLY A 199 -1.95 -7.82 8.90
C GLY A 199 -2.22 -7.16 7.54
N GLU A 200 -2.63 -7.94 6.52
CA GLU A 200 -3.01 -7.43 5.20
C GLU A 200 -4.46 -7.79 4.84
N ILE A 201 -4.89 -9.00 5.17
CA ILE A 201 -6.23 -9.51 4.85
C ILE A 201 -6.89 -10.06 6.10
N GLU A 202 -8.15 -9.69 6.32
CA GLU A 202 -8.93 -10.17 7.44
C GLU A 202 -9.61 -11.50 7.12
N PHE A 203 -9.28 -12.54 7.88
CA PHE A 203 -9.86 -13.86 7.72
C PHE A 203 -10.90 -14.18 8.79
N PHE A 204 -12.08 -14.60 8.34
CA PHE A 204 -13.20 -14.98 9.18
C PHE A 204 -13.65 -16.41 8.88
N ALA A 205 -14.23 -17.08 9.86
CA ALA A 205 -14.89 -18.34 9.63
C ALA A 205 -16.21 -18.46 10.41
N VAL A 206 -17.14 -19.17 9.84
CA VAL A 206 -18.38 -19.57 10.49
C VAL A 206 -18.44 -21.10 10.61
N VAL A 207 -18.85 -21.57 11.77
CA VAL A 207 -18.90 -23.03 12.05
C VAL A 207 -20.34 -23.54 12.31
N THR A 208 -21.33 -22.67 12.12
CA THR A 208 -22.75 -23.05 12.26
C THR A 208 -23.57 -22.49 11.10
N SER A 209 -24.62 -23.23 10.73
CA SER A 209 -25.54 -22.80 9.66
C SER A 209 -26.36 -21.56 10.01
N LYS A 210 -26.39 -21.13 11.27
CA LYS A 210 -27.01 -19.87 11.67
C LYS A 210 -26.20 -18.69 11.12
N TRP A 211 -24.91 -18.68 11.40
CA TRP A 211 -24.00 -17.63 11.01
C TRP A 211 -23.69 -17.68 9.51
N ALA A 212 -23.50 -18.87 8.95
CA ALA A 212 -23.29 -19.04 7.51
C ALA A 212 -24.36 -18.35 6.66
N ARG A 213 -25.65 -18.46 7.07
CA ARG A 213 -26.75 -17.79 6.34
C ARG A 213 -26.72 -16.27 6.45
N LYS A 214 -26.20 -15.72 7.55
CA LYS A 214 -26.09 -14.27 7.74
C LYS A 214 -25.04 -13.66 6.81
N VAL A 215 -23.93 -14.35 6.64
CA VAL A 215 -22.81 -13.93 5.78
C VAL A 215 -22.92 -14.43 4.33
N GLY A 216 -24.07 -15.01 3.95
CA GLY A 216 -24.35 -15.41 2.56
C GLY A 216 -23.85 -16.79 2.15
N LEU A 217 -23.13 -17.53 3.02
CA LEU A 217 -22.59 -18.86 2.76
C LEU A 217 -23.68 -19.96 2.87
N LYS A 218 -23.63 -20.93 1.98
CA LYS A 218 -24.70 -21.95 1.84
C LYS A 218 -24.23 -23.36 2.12
N ARG A 219 -22.96 -23.67 1.91
CA ARG A 219 -22.42 -25.05 2.00
C ARG A 219 -21.13 -25.06 2.82
N ILE A 220 -20.92 -26.11 3.57
CA ILE A 220 -19.66 -26.40 4.24
C ILE A 220 -18.57 -26.54 3.19
N GLY A 221 -17.41 -25.92 3.44
CA GLY A 221 -16.30 -25.81 2.52
C GLY A 221 -16.42 -24.66 1.50
N GLU A 222 -17.45 -23.83 1.61
CA GLU A 222 -17.59 -22.64 0.78
C GLU A 222 -16.76 -21.50 1.38
N ILE A 223 -15.88 -20.90 0.56
CA ILE A 223 -15.04 -19.76 0.91
C ILE A 223 -15.36 -18.64 -0.07
N GLN A 224 -15.48 -17.42 0.41
CA GLN A 224 -15.68 -16.22 -0.40
C GLN A 224 -14.73 -15.12 0.05
N MET A 225 -14.32 -14.29 -0.89
CA MET A 225 -13.58 -13.04 -0.69
C MET A 225 -14.48 -11.87 -1.01
N LEU A 226 -14.45 -10.87 -0.15
CA LEU A 226 -15.10 -9.58 -0.39
C LEU A 226 -13.98 -8.55 -0.58
N ARG A 227 -13.99 -7.91 -1.74
CA ARG A 227 -13.04 -6.84 -2.05
C ARG A 227 -13.69 -5.47 -1.84
N PRO A 228 -12.93 -4.46 -1.45
CA PRO A 228 -13.46 -3.11 -1.31
C PRO A 228 -14.03 -2.60 -2.63
N PHE A 229 -15.10 -1.81 -2.53
CA PHE A 229 -15.79 -1.15 -3.66
C PHE A 229 -16.41 -2.09 -4.70
N GLU A 230 -16.49 -3.40 -4.42
CA GLU A 230 -17.11 -4.39 -5.31
C GLU A 230 -18.35 -5.00 -4.63
N GLU A 231 -19.49 -5.10 -5.38
CA GLU A 231 -20.75 -5.60 -4.82
C GLU A 231 -20.78 -7.14 -4.70
N ASP A 232 -20.18 -7.84 -5.67
CA ASP A 232 -20.26 -9.30 -5.77
C ASP A 232 -19.04 -10.01 -5.17
N PRO A 233 -19.21 -10.97 -4.22
CA PRO A 233 -18.11 -11.72 -3.66
C PRO A 233 -17.49 -12.69 -4.66
N ILE A 234 -16.18 -12.90 -4.57
CA ILE A 234 -15.43 -13.90 -5.34
C ILE A 234 -15.42 -15.21 -4.56
N TYR A 235 -15.86 -16.31 -5.19
CA TYR A 235 -15.89 -17.62 -4.55
C TYR A 235 -14.65 -18.43 -4.90
N ALA A 236 -14.05 -19.05 -3.89
CA ALA A 236 -13.00 -20.03 -4.10
C ALA A 236 -13.55 -21.25 -4.88
N PRO A 237 -12.72 -21.85 -5.78
CA PRO A 237 -13.11 -23.10 -6.41
C PRO A 237 -13.28 -24.19 -5.36
N SER A 238 -14.24 -25.09 -5.58
CA SER A 238 -14.54 -26.19 -4.63
C SER A 238 -13.39 -27.20 -4.47
N SER A 239 -12.33 -27.05 -5.20
CA SER A 239 -11.09 -27.82 -5.09
C SER A 239 -10.05 -27.16 -4.18
N ALA A 240 -10.24 -25.91 -3.77
CA ALA A 240 -9.35 -25.23 -2.85
C ALA A 240 -9.64 -25.73 -1.43
N ASP A 241 -9.04 -26.87 -1.07
CA ASP A 241 -9.24 -27.57 0.21
C ASP A 241 -7.94 -27.83 0.98
N THR A 242 -6.79 -27.35 0.46
CA THR A 242 -5.48 -27.35 1.11
C THR A 242 -4.97 -25.92 1.31
N GLU A 243 -4.05 -25.74 2.25
CA GLU A 243 -3.33 -24.49 2.51
C GLU A 243 -2.84 -23.84 1.20
N GLU A 244 -1.99 -24.53 0.42
CA GLU A 244 -1.40 -24.04 -0.85
C GLU A 244 -2.47 -23.61 -1.89
N GLU A 245 -3.59 -24.37 -2.02
CA GLU A 245 -4.65 -24.01 -2.98
C GLU A 245 -5.47 -22.80 -2.54
N ILE A 246 -5.61 -22.59 -1.22
CA ILE A 246 -6.27 -21.42 -0.65
C ILE A 246 -5.39 -20.20 -0.80
N GLU A 247 -4.09 -20.29 -0.48
CA GLU A 247 -3.09 -19.23 -0.68
C GLU A 247 -3.03 -18.79 -2.14
N ASP A 248 -2.85 -19.74 -3.07
CA ASP A 248 -2.82 -19.46 -4.51
C ASP A 248 -4.08 -18.73 -4.99
N TRP A 249 -5.25 -19.11 -4.43
CA TRP A 249 -6.50 -18.44 -4.77
C TRP A 249 -6.59 -17.04 -4.18
N VAL A 250 -6.16 -16.85 -2.94
CA VAL A 250 -6.14 -15.54 -2.28
C VAL A 250 -5.18 -14.61 -3.00
N GLU A 251 -3.93 -15.02 -3.23
CA GLU A 251 -2.92 -14.23 -3.96
C GLU A 251 -3.42 -13.77 -5.33
N LYS A 252 -4.07 -14.66 -6.06
CA LYS A 252 -4.60 -14.35 -7.38
C LYS A 252 -5.71 -13.30 -7.39
N HIS A 253 -6.46 -13.17 -6.29
CA HIS A 253 -7.70 -12.38 -6.28
C HIS A 253 -7.71 -11.27 -5.22
N ARG A 254 -6.65 -11.16 -4.39
CA ARG A 254 -6.61 -10.21 -3.27
C ARG A 254 -6.57 -8.75 -3.70
N GLU A 255 -6.02 -8.44 -4.86
CA GLU A 255 -5.93 -7.08 -5.36
C GLU A 255 -7.27 -6.62 -5.94
N PRO A 256 -7.93 -5.60 -5.36
CA PRO A 256 -9.14 -4.99 -5.94
C PRO A 256 -8.77 -4.06 -7.09
N VAL A 257 -9.75 -3.72 -7.93
CA VAL A 257 -9.57 -2.67 -8.94
C VAL A 257 -9.37 -1.29 -8.31
N MET A 258 -10.00 -1.04 -7.18
CA MET A 258 -9.82 0.22 -6.45
C MET A 258 -9.47 -0.05 -4.99
N GLN A 259 -8.46 0.68 -4.50
CA GLN A 259 -8.08 0.65 -3.08
C GLN A 259 -7.83 2.07 -2.58
N LYS A 260 -8.04 2.28 -1.28
CA LYS A 260 -7.76 3.55 -0.63
C LYS A 260 -6.32 3.59 -0.15
N LEU A 261 -5.60 4.67 -0.45
CA LEU A 261 -4.30 4.93 0.14
C LEU A 261 -4.48 5.35 1.60
N THR A 262 -3.84 4.64 2.51
CA THR A 262 -3.81 4.94 3.95
C THR A 262 -2.38 5.07 4.44
N LEU A 263 -2.19 5.55 5.67
CA LEU A 263 -0.85 5.57 6.27
C LEU A 263 -0.31 4.15 6.54
N GLU A 264 -1.16 3.15 6.67
CA GLU A 264 -0.80 1.77 7.01
C GLU A 264 -0.44 0.92 5.79
N ASN A 265 -0.97 1.25 4.59
CA ASN A 265 -0.67 0.54 3.35
C ASN A 265 0.22 1.35 2.38
N TYR A 266 0.76 2.49 2.82
CA TYR A 266 1.42 3.48 1.95
C TYR A 266 2.46 2.88 1.00
N PHE A 267 3.39 2.08 1.49
CA PHE A 267 4.46 1.50 0.66
C PHE A 267 4.00 0.30 -0.17
N ASN A 268 2.85 -0.28 0.16
CA ASN A 268 2.28 -1.36 -0.65
C ASN A 268 1.51 -0.80 -1.86
N VAL A 269 0.83 0.32 -1.66
CA VAL A 269 -0.02 0.97 -2.69
C VAL A 269 0.74 2.00 -3.52
N TRP A 270 1.57 2.83 -2.86
CA TRP A 270 2.37 3.86 -3.54
C TRP A 270 3.67 3.25 -4.08
N LYS A 271 3.55 2.51 -5.16
CA LYS A 271 4.68 1.88 -5.89
C LYS A 271 4.43 2.00 -7.40
N ASP A 272 5.48 1.79 -8.20
CA ASP A 272 5.33 1.74 -9.64
C ASP A 272 4.50 0.52 -10.05
N PRO A 273 3.55 0.69 -10.99
CA PRO A 273 2.78 -0.42 -11.52
C PRO A 273 3.67 -1.42 -12.27
N GLU A 274 3.23 -2.66 -12.35
CA GLU A 274 3.90 -3.67 -13.20
C GLU A 274 3.73 -3.32 -14.70
N ASP A 275 4.59 -3.89 -15.57
CA ASP A 275 4.68 -3.56 -17.01
C ASP A 275 3.33 -3.55 -17.75
N ASP A 276 2.39 -4.42 -17.36
CA ASP A 276 1.06 -4.56 -18.00
C ASP A 276 -0.07 -3.86 -17.21
N GLU A 277 0.23 -3.25 -16.07
CA GLU A 277 -0.73 -2.60 -15.18
C GLU A 277 -0.93 -1.13 -15.54
N ARG A 278 -2.12 -0.61 -15.25
CA ARG A 278 -2.49 0.80 -15.44
C ARG A 278 -2.90 1.38 -14.11
N MET A 279 -2.12 2.33 -13.60
CA MET A 279 -2.42 3.01 -12.34
C MET A 279 -3.15 4.33 -12.59
N ILE A 280 -4.27 4.50 -11.91
CA ILE A 280 -5.06 5.72 -11.90
C ILE A 280 -5.05 6.28 -10.48
N LEU A 281 -4.58 7.51 -10.28
CA LEU A 281 -4.73 8.22 -9.01
C LEU A 281 -6.03 9.03 -9.03
N ALA A 282 -6.76 8.97 -7.93
CA ALA A 282 -7.98 9.74 -7.71
C ALA A 282 -7.89 10.51 -6.39
N PHE A 283 -7.60 11.81 -6.45
CA PHE A 283 -7.59 12.70 -5.30
C PHE A 283 -9.02 13.18 -5.02
N VAL A 284 -9.54 12.83 -3.85
CA VAL A 284 -10.96 13.02 -3.52
C VAL A 284 -11.09 13.41 -2.04
N ASP A 285 -11.36 14.68 -1.75
CA ASP A 285 -11.72 15.15 -0.41
C ASP A 285 -13.15 14.70 -0.06
N GLU A 286 -13.26 13.66 0.77
CA GLU A 286 -14.54 13.08 1.18
C GLU A 286 -15.36 14.00 2.11
N GLU A 287 -14.78 15.06 2.67
CA GLU A 287 -15.52 16.06 3.44
C GLU A 287 -16.30 17.03 2.53
N THR A 288 -15.90 17.19 1.26
CA THR A 288 -16.61 18.05 0.31
C THR A 288 -17.83 17.36 -0.31
N ARG A 289 -18.68 18.16 -0.93
CA ARG A 289 -19.86 17.63 -1.64
C ARG A 289 -19.47 16.98 -2.95
N GLU A 290 -18.59 17.62 -3.66
CA GLU A 290 -18.04 17.19 -4.95
C GLU A 290 -17.22 15.90 -4.76
N GLY A 291 -16.38 15.82 -3.72
CA GLY A 291 -15.61 14.63 -3.38
C GLY A 291 -16.50 13.43 -3.07
N ARG A 292 -17.51 13.58 -2.21
CA ARG A 292 -18.49 12.50 -1.97
C ARG A 292 -19.27 12.07 -3.24
N ALA A 293 -19.48 12.99 -4.16
CA ALA A 293 -20.11 12.64 -5.43
C ALA A 293 -19.15 11.88 -6.33
N MET A 294 -17.89 12.28 -6.35
CA MET A 294 -16.82 11.60 -7.09
C MET A 294 -16.57 10.20 -6.54
N LYS A 295 -16.42 10.04 -5.21
CA LYS A 295 -16.26 8.72 -4.59
C LYS A 295 -17.36 7.75 -5.02
N LYS A 296 -18.62 8.16 -4.95
CA LYS A 296 -19.76 7.33 -5.40
C LYS A 296 -19.73 6.97 -6.89
N LEU A 297 -19.13 7.82 -7.71
CA LEU A 297 -18.91 7.52 -9.11
C LEU A 297 -17.80 6.50 -9.26
N LEU A 298 -16.72 6.67 -8.53
CA LEU A 298 -15.58 5.74 -8.50
C LEU A 298 -15.97 4.36 -7.97
N ASP A 299 -16.81 4.27 -6.92
CA ASP A 299 -17.35 3.00 -6.42
C ASP A 299 -18.03 2.20 -7.56
N LYS A 300 -18.84 2.87 -8.38
CA LYS A 300 -19.48 2.23 -9.54
C LYS A 300 -18.50 1.86 -10.67
N ILE A 301 -17.47 2.67 -10.86
CA ILE A 301 -16.40 2.40 -11.83
C ILE A 301 -15.62 1.17 -11.40
N ALA A 302 -15.28 1.05 -10.11
CA ALA A 302 -14.57 -0.10 -9.58
C ALA A 302 -15.39 -1.39 -9.73
N ASP A 303 -16.67 -1.35 -9.40
CA ASP A 303 -17.57 -2.51 -9.55
C ASP A 303 -17.69 -2.97 -11.00
N GLU A 304 -17.91 -2.04 -11.94
CA GLU A 304 -18.01 -2.35 -13.39
C GLU A 304 -16.71 -2.92 -13.97
N ASN A 305 -15.56 -2.50 -13.44
CA ASN A 305 -14.23 -2.92 -13.90
C ASN A 305 -13.61 -4.04 -13.04
N SER A 306 -14.36 -4.66 -12.14
CA SER A 306 -13.87 -5.69 -11.22
C SER A 306 -13.14 -6.88 -11.88
N GLU A 307 -13.47 -7.17 -13.15
CA GLU A 307 -12.78 -8.20 -13.95
C GLU A 307 -11.38 -7.78 -14.45
N HIS A 308 -11.04 -6.49 -14.34
CA HIS A 308 -9.73 -5.93 -14.71
C HIS A 308 -8.73 -5.86 -13.55
N ALA A 309 -9.06 -6.40 -12.39
CA ALA A 309 -8.13 -6.51 -11.25
C ALA A 309 -6.80 -7.15 -11.67
N GLY A 310 -5.68 -6.58 -11.23
CA GLY A 310 -4.34 -6.96 -11.65
C GLY A 310 -3.89 -6.41 -13.03
N THR A 311 -4.73 -5.59 -13.69
CA THR A 311 -4.35 -4.85 -14.91
C THR A 311 -4.79 -3.39 -14.88
N LEU A 312 -5.72 -3.07 -14.01
CA LEU A 312 -6.18 -1.72 -13.68
C LEU A 312 -6.17 -1.56 -12.17
N GLU A 313 -5.47 -0.57 -11.68
CA GLU A 313 -5.46 -0.15 -10.30
C GLU A 313 -5.94 1.30 -10.20
N ILE A 314 -6.93 1.55 -9.34
CA ILE A 314 -7.40 2.90 -9.00
C ILE A 314 -7.05 3.17 -7.55
N VAL A 315 -6.16 4.10 -7.29
CA VAL A 315 -5.77 4.51 -5.94
C VAL A 315 -6.59 5.73 -5.53
N LEU A 316 -7.50 5.53 -4.59
CA LEU A 316 -8.29 6.60 -3.99
C LEU A 316 -7.49 7.27 -2.88
N ILE A 317 -7.27 8.57 -2.97
CA ILE A 317 -6.49 9.37 -2.03
C ILE A 317 -7.37 10.47 -1.44
N ASP A 318 -7.56 10.45 -0.14
CA ASP A 318 -8.14 11.60 0.57
C ASP A 318 -7.01 12.57 0.95
N PRO A 319 -6.94 13.78 0.36
CA PRO A 319 -5.88 14.74 0.65
C PRO A 319 -5.83 15.16 2.13
N ASP A 320 -6.95 15.11 2.84
CA ASP A 320 -7.02 15.46 4.26
C ASP A 320 -6.27 14.46 5.17
N GLU A 321 -6.09 13.22 4.71
CA GLU A 321 -5.26 12.22 5.40
C GLU A 321 -3.76 12.46 5.19
N PHE A 322 -3.40 13.14 4.09
CA PHE A 322 -2.02 13.39 3.67
C PHE A 322 -1.70 14.88 3.44
N PRO A 323 -2.04 15.79 4.36
CA PRO A 323 -1.98 17.24 4.11
C PRO A 323 -0.59 17.77 3.77
N LEU A 324 0.45 16.99 3.99
CA LEU A 324 1.84 17.37 3.70
C LEU A 324 2.34 16.86 2.35
N MET A 325 1.60 15.91 1.79
CA MET A 325 1.90 15.39 0.46
C MET A 325 1.19 16.18 -0.63
N VAL A 326 0.16 16.96 -0.31
CA VAL A 326 -0.60 17.75 -1.29
C VAL A 326 0.31 18.61 -2.14
N ASP A 327 1.10 19.50 -1.52
CA ASP A 327 2.04 20.35 -2.24
C ASP A 327 3.05 19.54 -3.11
N VAL A 328 3.45 18.35 -2.65
CA VAL A 328 4.39 17.47 -3.35
C VAL A 328 3.73 16.86 -4.58
N TRP A 329 2.51 16.36 -4.46
CA TRP A 329 1.77 15.78 -5.56
C TRP A 329 1.36 16.83 -6.60
N GLU A 330 0.96 18.03 -6.16
CA GLU A 330 0.68 19.15 -7.06
C GLU A 330 1.90 19.57 -7.89
N GLU A 331 3.08 19.63 -7.25
CA GLU A 331 4.33 19.91 -7.95
C GLU A 331 4.74 18.75 -8.87
N MET A 332 4.56 17.50 -8.42
CA MET A 332 4.94 16.29 -9.15
C MET A 332 4.15 16.12 -10.45
N PHE A 333 2.83 16.31 -10.37
CA PHE A 333 1.92 16.03 -11.47
C PHE A 333 1.36 17.29 -12.18
N GLY A 334 1.70 18.48 -11.69
CA GLY A 334 1.25 19.74 -12.27
C GLY A 334 -0.27 19.96 -12.18
N ILE A 335 -0.90 19.47 -11.11
CA ILE A 335 -2.36 19.57 -10.85
C ILE A 335 -2.65 20.51 -9.69
N ASP A 336 -3.93 20.83 -9.47
CA ASP A 336 -4.42 21.59 -8.33
C ASP A 336 -5.45 20.75 -7.58
N ILE A 337 -5.02 20.13 -6.48
CA ILE A 337 -5.85 19.23 -5.66
C ILE A 337 -6.84 20.04 -4.82
N GLU A 338 -6.49 21.28 -4.44
CA GLU A 338 -7.34 22.15 -3.63
C GLU A 338 -8.57 22.67 -4.41
N GLU A 339 -8.51 22.77 -5.75
CA GLU A 339 -9.64 23.21 -6.59
C GLU A 339 -10.77 22.18 -6.71
N GLY A 340 -10.55 20.91 -6.31
CA GLY A 340 -11.55 19.84 -6.33
C GLY A 340 -11.00 18.49 -6.77
N PRO A 341 -11.86 17.48 -6.96
CA PRO A 341 -11.42 16.13 -7.32
C PRO A 341 -10.57 16.10 -8.59
N GLN A 342 -9.48 15.33 -8.54
CA GLN A 342 -8.60 15.07 -9.68
C GLN A 342 -8.55 13.56 -9.93
N ILE A 343 -8.54 13.13 -11.19
CA ILE A 343 -8.34 11.74 -11.57
C ILE A 343 -7.43 11.67 -12.79
N GLY A 344 -6.41 10.82 -12.77
CA GLY A 344 -5.43 10.72 -13.85
C GLY A 344 -4.77 9.36 -13.95
N LEU A 345 -4.44 8.93 -15.18
CA LEU A 345 -3.51 7.84 -15.46
C LEU A 345 -2.10 8.37 -15.16
N VAL A 346 -1.31 7.66 -14.36
CA VAL A 346 -0.01 8.15 -13.91
C VAL A 346 1.10 7.11 -14.08
N ASP A 347 2.33 7.62 -14.20
CA ASP A 347 3.57 6.94 -13.90
C ASP A 347 4.24 7.68 -12.73
N ILE A 348 4.44 6.96 -11.62
CA ILE A 348 5.00 7.56 -10.41
C ILE A 348 6.50 7.79 -10.56
N SER A 349 7.22 6.88 -11.23
CA SER A 349 8.68 6.94 -11.40
C SER A 349 9.09 8.08 -12.30
N GLU A 350 8.40 8.26 -13.41
CA GLU A 350 8.65 9.36 -14.38
C GLU A 350 7.95 10.66 -13.97
N LYS A 351 7.06 10.62 -12.98
CA LYS A 351 6.27 11.76 -12.46
C LYS A 351 5.38 12.38 -13.54
N GLU A 352 4.81 11.53 -14.36
CA GLU A 352 3.94 11.93 -15.46
C GLU A 352 2.50 11.52 -15.22
N GLY A 353 1.57 12.24 -15.83
CA GLY A 353 0.15 11.92 -15.73
C GLY A 353 -0.71 12.51 -16.83
N ILE A 354 -1.71 11.75 -17.25
CA ILE A 354 -2.77 12.21 -18.15
C ILE A 354 -4.05 12.37 -17.34
N TRP A 355 -4.41 13.63 -17.09
CA TRP A 355 -5.53 13.97 -16.22
C TRP A 355 -6.84 14.08 -16.98
N PHE A 356 -7.88 13.50 -16.41
CA PHE A 356 -9.24 13.61 -16.91
C PHE A 356 -9.78 15.02 -16.71
N ASP A 357 -10.41 15.59 -17.72
CA ASP A 357 -11.06 16.90 -17.62
C ASP A 357 -12.38 16.78 -16.83
N ILE A 358 -12.33 17.09 -15.53
CA ILE A 358 -13.46 17.02 -14.59
C ILE A 358 -14.66 17.86 -15.05
N SER A 359 -14.48 18.88 -15.90
CA SER A 359 -15.59 19.69 -16.43
C SER A 359 -16.55 18.89 -17.32
N GLN A 360 -16.16 17.70 -17.78
CA GLN A 360 -17.01 16.81 -18.58
C GLN A 360 -18.07 16.08 -17.75
N ILE A 361 -17.94 16.04 -16.43
CA ILE A 361 -18.91 15.45 -15.51
C ILE A 361 -19.56 16.53 -14.62
N ASN A 362 -20.76 16.25 -14.13
CA ASN A 362 -21.49 17.18 -13.27
C ASN A 362 -21.62 16.60 -11.85
N LEU A 363 -20.78 17.10 -10.94
CA LEU A 363 -20.77 16.71 -9.53
C LEU A 363 -21.74 17.54 -8.65
N ASP A 364 -22.29 18.65 -9.17
CA ASP A 364 -23.26 19.50 -8.44
C ASP A 364 -24.62 18.84 -8.23
N ASP A 365 -25.09 18.04 -9.20
CA ASP A 365 -26.32 17.27 -9.09
C ASP A 365 -26.11 15.80 -9.45
N PRO A 366 -25.36 15.06 -8.58
CA PRO A 366 -24.91 13.70 -8.89
C PRO A 366 -26.09 12.73 -9.09
N LYS A 367 -27.22 12.93 -8.42
CA LYS A 367 -28.41 12.07 -8.60
C LYS A 367 -29.03 12.19 -9.98
N LYS A 368 -29.00 13.39 -10.56
CA LYS A 368 -29.58 13.65 -11.88
C LYS A 368 -28.63 13.21 -13.01
N HIS A 369 -27.35 13.30 -12.77
CA HIS A 369 -26.30 13.07 -13.76
C HIS A 369 -25.52 11.76 -13.55
N SER A 370 -25.98 10.88 -12.64
CA SER A 370 -25.30 9.63 -12.30
C SER A 370 -24.90 8.81 -13.52
N ASP A 371 -25.87 8.53 -14.39
CA ASP A 371 -25.64 7.65 -15.54
C ASP A 371 -24.76 8.33 -16.59
N SER A 372 -24.97 9.62 -16.86
CA SER A 372 -24.13 10.36 -17.83
C SER A 372 -22.69 10.54 -17.32
N ASN A 373 -22.50 10.80 -16.03
CA ASN A 373 -21.16 10.91 -15.44
C ASN A 373 -20.43 9.56 -15.55
N PHE A 374 -21.14 8.47 -15.24
CA PHE A 374 -20.60 7.12 -15.36
C PHE A 374 -20.18 6.80 -16.80
N GLU A 375 -21.07 7.01 -17.77
CA GLU A 375 -20.77 6.75 -19.20
C GLU A 375 -19.53 7.53 -19.68
N VAL A 376 -19.37 8.79 -19.25
CA VAL A 376 -18.25 9.64 -19.65
C VAL A 376 -16.94 9.14 -19.03
N LEU A 377 -16.92 8.87 -17.72
CA LEU A 377 -15.71 8.42 -17.03
C LEU A 377 -15.33 6.99 -17.46
N GLN A 378 -16.30 6.08 -17.58
CA GLN A 378 -16.06 4.72 -18.09
C GLN A 378 -15.47 4.74 -19.50
N THR A 379 -15.97 5.61 -20.39
CA THR A 379 -15.41 5.76 -21.74
C THR A 379 -13.93 6.16 -21.70
N TRP A 380 -13.53 7.02 -20.76
CA TRP A 380 -12.14 7.41 -20.60
C TRP A 380 -11.28 6.23 -20.08
N ILE A 381 -11.78 5.46 -19.13
CA ILE A 381 -11.12 4.23 -18.65
C ILE A 381 -11.00 3.19 -19.76
N ASP A 382 -12.06 2.98 -20.57
CA ASP A 382 -12.00 2.07 -21.71
C ASP A 382 -10.94 2.49 -22.74
N GLN A 383 -10.71 3.80 -22.91
CA GLN A 383 -9.64 4.31 -23.77
C GLN A 383 -8.25 4.01 -23.20
N ILE A 384 -8.06 4.07 -21.88
CA ILE A 384 -6.82 3.67 -21.21
C ILE A 384 -6.60 2.16 -21.41
N MET A 385 -7.60 1.34 -21.09
CA MET A 385 -7.50 -0.12 -21.17
C MET A 385 -7.30 -0.61 -22.61
N SER A 386 -7.82 0.10 -23.60
CA SER A 386 -7.57 -0.21 -25.02
C SER A 386 -6.25 0.32 -25.58
N GLY A 387 -5.47 1.07 -24.78
CA GLY A 387 -4.24 1.72 -25.22
C GLY A 387 -4.47 2.91 -26.16
N SER A 388 -5.66 3.49 -26.19
CA SER A 388 -5.95 4.72 -26.95
C SER A 388 -5.49 5.97 -26.19
N ILE A 389 -5.34 5.86 -24.89
CA ILE A 389 -4.68 6.81 -23.99
C ILE A 389 -3.52 6.04 -23.34
N THR A 390 -2.30 6.49 -23.57
CA THR A 390 -1.07 5.95 -22.97
C THR A 390 -0.18 7.09 -22.56
N LEU A 391 0.57 6.92 -21.50
CA LEU A 391 1.73 7.77 -21.20
C LEU A 391 2.72 7.60 -22.34
N GLU A 392 3.37 8.65 -22.79
CA GLU A 392 4.36 8.59 -23.86
C GLU A 392 5.62 7.96 -23.29
N ASP A 393 6.10 6.85 -23.87
CA ASP A 393 7.44 6.37 -23.62
C ASP A 393 8.42 7.38 -24.26
N ASP A 394 9.16 8.11 -23.45
CA ASP A 394 10.21 9.05 -23.90
C ASP A 394 11.44 8.33 -24.53
N ASP A 395 11.25 7.10 -25.06
CA ASP A 395 12.29 6.36 -25.79
C ASP A 395 12.63 6.94 -27.19
N ASP A 396 11.99 8.03 -27.62
CA ASP A 396 12.34 8.76 -28.83
C ASP A 396 13.40 9.86 -28.58
N ASP A 397 14.52 9.51 -27.95
CA ASP A 397 15.80 10.21 -28.15
C ASP A 397 16.32 9.98 -29.59
N ASP A 398 15.48 10.22 -30.57
CA ASP A 398 15.90 10.57 -31.91
C ASP A 398 16.45 12.02 -31.89
N GLU A 399 17.62 12.20 -31.28
CA GLU A 399 18.45 13.37 -31.60
C GLU A 399 18.57 13.40 -33.13
N PRO A 400 18.07 14.45 -33.81
CA PRO A 400 18.26 14.57 -35.25
C PRO A 400 19.76 14.56 -35.52
N GLU A 401 20.27 13.54 -36.22
CA GLU A 401 21.66 13.46 -36.63
C GLU A 401 22.11 14.84 -37.15
N PRO A 402 23.21 15.39 -36.65
CA PRO A 402 23.67 16.69 -37.09
C PRO A 402 23.95 16.62 -38.57
N THR A 403 23.10 17.24 -39.39
CA THR A 403 23.27 17.36 -40.82
C THR A 403 24.61 18.04 -41.08
N THR A 404 25.59 17.24 -41.46
CA THR A 404 26.91 17.76 -41.88
C THR A 404 26.72 18.71 -43.08
N PRO A 405 27.18 19.95 -43.00
CA PRO A 405 27.07 20.88 -44.11
C PRO A 405 27.86 20.35 -45.31
N PRO A 406 27.36 20.50 -46.55
CA PRO A 406 28.02 19.97 -47.74
C PRO A 406 29.42 20.51 -47.91
N THR A 407 30.39 19.62 -48.05
CA THR A 407 31.82 19.94 -48.28
C THR A 407 31.96 20.77 -49.56
N PRO A 408 32.65 21.93 -49.56
CA PRO A 408 32.82 22.72 -50.75
C PRO A 408 33.71 22.01 -51.77
N VAL A 409 33.18 21.82 -52.97
CA VAL A 409 33.88 21.22 -54.12
C VAL A 409 35.07 22.11 -54.51
N LYS A 410 36.31 21.60 -54.34
CA LYS A 410 37.54 22.28 -54.83
C LYS A 410 37.53 22.29 -56.35
N GLY A 411 37.36 23.52 -56.93
CA GLY A 411 37.52 23.75 -58.35
C GLY A 411 38.92 23.43 -58.82
N LYS A 412 39.05 22.62 -59.92
CA LYS A 412 40.28 22.33 -60.59
C LYS A 412 40.85 23.64 -61.22
N LYS A 413 41.99 24.09 -60.73
CA LYS A 413 42.81 25.11 -61.42
C LYS A 413 43.48 24.42 -62.64
N GLY A 414 43.07 24.89 -63.84
CA GLY A 414 43.73 24.53 -65.07
C GLY A 414 45.21 25.08 -65.11
N LYS A 415 46.12 24.20 -65.49
CA LYS A 415 47.48 24.57 -65.92
C LYS A 415 47.35 25.38 -67.19
N LYS A 416 47.96 26.60 -67.20
CA LYS A 416 48.45 27.23 -68.43
C LYS A 416 49.97 27.10 -68.41
N GLU A 417 50.47 26.44 -69.47
CA GLU A 417 51.88 26.54 -69.85
C GLU A 417 52.16 27.89 -70.46
N LEU A 418 53.25 28.46 -70.03
CA LEU A 418 54.34 29.09 -70.82
C LEU A 418 55.40 29.52 -69.85
#